data_8463b1ae4cf0ce8b01b9e81745491149
#
_entry.id   8463b1ae4cf0ce8b01b9e81745491149
#
_cell.length_a   1.000
_cell.length_b   1.000
_cell.length_c   1.000
_cell.angle_alpha   90.00
_cell.angle_beta   90.00
_cell.angle_gamma   90.00
#
_symmetry.space_group_name_H-M   'P 1'
#
loop_
_entity.id
_entity.type
_entity.pdbx_description
1 polymer ?
#
loop_
_entity_poly.entity_id
_entity_poly.type
_entity_poly.pdbx_seq_one_letter_code
_entity_poly.pdbx_strand_id
1 'polypeptide(L)'
;AAQRGAEQSNIEAPFDGKVKLDNASLIQTEDGSEVVMSRSSEMTILDSQGREKARYRLQYGAKLLKKEGENIKGGDVLAEWDPYTIPIISEKKGIANYVDLIDGISMREVVDDVTGISNRQVVDWKQQKDGSDLRPRVTIRDEKGEVITLSNGLEARYFMSVNAILQIE
;
A
#
# COMPACT_ATOMS: atom_id res chain seq x y z
N ALA A 1 2.94 -1.59 32.75
CA ALA A 1 4.01 -1.04 31.94
C ALA A 1 3.48 -0.76 30.54
N ALA A 2 3.54 0.50 30.14
CA ALA A 2 3.11 0.90 28.83
C ALA A 2 3.86 0.13 27.77
N GLN A 3 3.17 -0.52 26.87
CA GLN A 3 3.77 -1.15 25.71
C GLN A 3 4.25 -0.05 24.75
N ARG A 4 5.41 0.47 25.05
CA ARG A 4 6.04 1.43 24.18
C ARG A 4 6.55 0.70 22.93
N GLY A 5 6.15 1.15 21.76
CA GLY A 5 6.65 0.66 20.50
C GLY A 5 5.78 -0.36 19.77
N ALA A 6 4.61 -0.72 20.32
CA ALA A 6 3.62 -1.38 19.51
C ALA A 6 3.05 -0.37 18.52
N GLU A 7 3.49 -0.45 17.27
CA GLU A 7 2.92 0.36 16.20
C GLU A 7 1.44 -0.01 16.02
N GLN A 8 0.58 1.00 15.86
CA GLN A 8 -0.81 0.75 15.57
C GLN A 8 -0.95 0.12 14.19
N SER A 9 -1.62 -1.03 14.11
CA SER A 9 -1.80 -1.80 12.87
C SER A 9 -3.26 -2.00 12.48
N ASN A 10 -4.19 -1.44 13.24
CA ASN A 10 -5.62 -1.54 12.95
C ASN A 10 -6.39 -0.37 13.55
N ILE A 11 -7.65 -0.27 13.14
CA ILE A 11 -8.65 0.62 13.73
C ILE A 11 -9.79 -0.24 14.21
N GLU A 12 -10.11 -0.15 15.50
CA GLU A 12 -11.28 -0.82 16.09
C GLU A 12 -12.41 0.18 16.34
N ALA A 13 -13.65 -0.26 16.13
CA ALA A 13 -14.82 0.56 16.41
C ALA A 13 -14.94 0.81 17.93
N PRO A 14 -15.01 2.08 18.36
CA PRO A 14 -15.15 2.39 19.79
C PRO A 14 -16.56 2.17 20.32
N PHE A 15 -17.56 2.10 19.45
CA PHE A 15 -18.97 1.91 19.77
C PHE A 15 -19.72 1.43 18.53
N ASP A 16 -20.98 1.06 18.71
CA ASP A 16 -21.87 0.66 17.61
C ASP A 16 -22.20 1.87 16.72
N GLY A 17 -22.29 1.63 15.42
CA GLY A 17 -22.60 2.69 14.47
C GLY A 17 -22.62 2.21 13.03
N LYS A 18 -22.48 3.17 12.13
CA LYS A 18 -22.46 2.94 10.68
C LYS A 18 -21.20 3.57 10.08
N VAL A 19 -20.56 2.86 9.16
CA VAL A 19 -19.35 3.33 8.48
C VAL A 19 -19.72 4.31 7.37
N LYS A 20 -18.99 5.43 7.33
CA LYS A 20 -18.99 6.36 6.21
C LYS A 20 -17.55 6.61 5.78
N LEU A 21 -17.29 6.57 4.47
CA LEU A 21 -15.98 6.85 3.90
C LEU A 21 -15.96 8.23 3.27
N ASP A 22 -14.96 9.03 3.58
CA ASP A 22 -14.77 10.36 3.03
C ASP A 22 -13.47 10.42 2.23
N ASN A 23 -13.52 11.03 1.05
CA ASN A 23 -12.38 11.17 0.14
C ASN A 23 -11.66 9.84 -0.14
N ALA A 24 -12.40 8.74 -0.12
CA ALA A 24 -11.82 7.42 -0.28
C ALA A 24 -11.58 7.10 -1.75
N SER A 25 -10.34 6.76 -2.07
CA SER A 25 -9.98 6.12 -3.31
C SER A 25 -9.60 4.69 -2.99
N LEU A 26 -10.34 3.73 -3.51
CA LEU A 26 -10.21 2.32 -3.16
C LEU A 26 -9.95 1.48 -4.40
N ILE A 27 -9.17 0.43 -4.22
CA ILE A 27 -9.02 -0.65 -5.20
C ILE A 27 -9.62 -1.92 -4.61
N GLN A 28 -10.34 -2.66 -5.42
CA GLN A 28 -10.83 -3.98 -5.06
C GLN A 28 -9.80 -5.02 -5.48
N THR A 29 -9.40 -5.87 -4.54
CA THR A 29 -8.50 -7.00 -4.79
C THR A 29 -9.26 -8.20 -5.35
N GLU A 30 -8.54 -9.22 -5.82
CA GLU A 30 -9.16 -10.43 -6.39
C GLU A 30 -10.06 -11.17 -5.39
N ASP A 31 -9.75 -11.11 -4.10
CA ASP A 31 -10.55 -11.73 -3.05
C ASP A 31 -11.78 -10.89 -2.62
N GLY A 32 -12.01 -9.75 -3.29
CA GLY A 32 -13.11 -8.86 -3.00
C GLY A 32 -12.85 -7.84 -1.90
N SER A 33 -11.66 -7.82 -1.32
CA SER A 33 -11.26 -6.83 -0.31
C SER A 33 -11.03 -5.47 -0.95
N GLU A 34 -11.24 -4.41 -0.17
CA GLU A 34 -10.95 -3.04 -0.58
C GLU A 34 -9.67 -2.54 0.07
N VAL A 35 -8.80 -1.91 -0.73
CA VAL A 35 -7.52 -1.36 -0.27
C VAL A 35 -7.48 0.14 -0.56
N VAL A 36 -7.02 0.91 0.44
CA VAL A 36 -6.95 2.37 0.36
C VAL A 36 -5.80 2.81 -0.55
N MET A 37 -6.11 3.63 -1.55
CA MET A 37 -5.16 4.15 -2.54
C MET A 37 -4.90 5.64 -2.38
N SER A 38 -5.51 6.30 -1.43
CA SER A 38 -5.35 7.74 -1.20
C SER A 38 -4.86 8.00 0.22
N ARG A 39 -4.00 9.02 0.36
CA ARG A 39 -3.52 9.47 1.67
C ARG A 39 -4.50 10.40 2.38
N SER A 40 -5.54 10.84 1.70
CA SER A 40 -6.58 11.73 2.23
C SER A 40 -7.85 10.99 2.60
N SER A 41 -7.89 9.67 2.51
CA SER A 41 -9.06 8.87 2.86
C SER A 41 -9.32 8.89 4.36
N GLU A 42 -10.58 9.05 4.74
CA GLU A 42 -11.01 9.03 6.13
C GLU A 42 -12.21 8.11 6.30
N MET A 43 -12.32 7.52 7.48
CA MET A 43 -13.48 6.72 7.89
C MET A 43 -14.16 7.38 9.07
N THR A 44 -15.46 7.60 8.96
CA THR A 44 -16.28 8.22 9.98
C THR A 44 -17.27 7.19 10.50
N ILE A 45 -17.49 7.16 11.82
CA ILE A 45 -18.51 6.33 12.45
C ILE A 45 -19.69 7.23 12.81
N LEU A 46 -20.85 6.90 12.28
CA LEU A 46 -22.09 7.62 12.50
C LEU A 46 -22.94 6.88 13.52
N ASP A 47 -23.66 7.66 14.37
CA ASP A 47 -24.66 7.10 15.29
C ASP A 47 -25.98 6.79 14.57
N SER A 48 -26.99 6.31 15.31
CA SER A 48 -28.30 5.99 14.78
C SER A 48 -29.06 7.19 14.19
N GLN A 49 -28.63 8.40 14.52
CA GLN A 49 -29.22 9.64 14.02
C GLN A 49 -28.40 10.27 12.87
N GLY A 50 -27.37 9.54 12.40
CA GLY A 50 -26.54 10.01 11.33
C GLY A 50 -25.48 11.05 11.73
N ARG A 51 -25.26 11.22 13.04
CA ARG A 51 -24.27 12.18 13.55
C ARG A 51 -22.89 11.53 13.65
N GLU A 52 -21.87 12.28 13.28
CA GLU A 52 -20.48 11.83 13.40
C GLU A 52 -20.07 11.69 14.86
N LYS A 53 -19.56 10.53 15.23
CA LYS A 53 -19.09 10.23 16.59
C LYS A 53 -17.60 9.97 16.66
N ALA A 54 -16.99 9.49 15.59
CA ALA A 54 -15.57 9.25 15.52
C ALA A 54 -15.09 9.39 14.07
N ARG A 55 -13.86 9.83 13.89
CA ARG A 55 -13.23 10.00 12.60
C ARG A 55 -11.81 9.48 12.65
N TYR A 56 -11.44 8.69 11.65
CA TYR A 56 -10.11 8.08 11.55
C TYR A 56 -9.53 8.34 10.17
N ARG A 57 -8.27 8.72 10.13
CA ARG A 57 -7.51 8.79 8.90
C ARG A 57 -7.09 7.39 8.50
N LEU A 58 -7.34 7.03 7.25
CA LEU A 58 -6.94 5.74 6.69
C LEU A 58 -5.57 5.85 6.06
N GLN A 59 -4.71 4.88 6.34
CA GLN A 59 -3.38 4.84 5.74
C GLN A 59 -3.44 4.30 4.31
N TYR A 60 -2.58 4.82 3.45
CA TYR A 60 -2.35 4.25 2.12
C TYR A 60 -1.94 2.78 2.27
N GLY A 61 -2.60 1.92 1.52
CA GLY A 61 -2.36 0.48 1.58
C GLY A 61 -3.17 -0.26 2.64
N ALA A 62 -3.96 0.45 3.47
CA ALA A 62 -4.80 -0.20 4.47
C ALA A 62 -5.90 -1.03 3.80
N LYS A 63 -6.13 -2.23 4.35
CA LYS A 63 -7.23 -3.10 3.95
C LYS A 63 -8.46 -2.77 4.78
N LEU A 64 -9.57 -2.50 4.11
CA LEU A 64 -10.84 -2.24 4.79
C LEU A 64 -11.57 -3.55 5.05
N LEU A 65 -11.97 -3.75 6.31
CA LEU A 65 -12.74 -4.92 6.75
C LEU A 65 -14.24 -4.62 6.81
N LYS A 66 -14.62 -3.35 6.67
CA LYS A 66 -16.00 -2.88 6.64
C LYS A 66 -16.19 -1.93 5.46
N LYS A 67 -17.36 -2.00 4.85
CA LYS A 67 -17.70 -1.21 3.67
C LYS A 67 -18.52 0.03 4.02
N GLU A 68 -18.56 0.98 3.09
CA GLU A 68 -19.45 2.14 3.16
C GLU A 68 -20.87 1.73 3.50
N GLY A 69 -21.46 2.34 4.52
CA GLY A 69 -22.83 2.09 4.93
C GLY A 69 -23.04 0.85 5.78
N GLU A 70 -21.99 0.08 6.06
CA GLU A 70 -22.11 -1.13 6.88
C GLU A 70 -22.31 -0.78 8.34
N ASN A 71 -23.20 -1.53 9.01
CA ASN A 71 -23.40 -1.43 10.45
C ASN A 71 -22.29 -2.17 11.18
N ILE A 72 -21.76 -1.55 12.21
CA ILE A 72 -20.65 -2.08 13.00
C ILE A 72 -21.00 -2.08 14.48
N LYS A 73 -20.32 -2.94 15.24
CA LYS A 73 -20.41 -3.01 16.69
C LYS A 73 -19.08 -2.58 17.31
N GLY A 74 -19.15 -2.02 18.50
CA GLY A 74 -17.95 -1.71 19.28
C GLY A 74 -17.05 -2.94 19.40
N GLY A 75 -15.76 -2.74 19.13
CA GLY A 75 -14.76 -3.81 19.10
C GLY A 75 -14.51 -4.41 17.70
N ASP A 76 -15.38 -4.16 16.72
CA ASP A 76 -15.12 -4.62 15.35
C ASP A 76 -13.86 -3.97 14.79
N VAL A 77 -13.04 -4.74 14.11
CA VAL A 77 -11.88 -4.22 13.38
C VAL A 77 -12.37 -3.65 12.06
N LEU A 78 -12.10 -2.37 11.82
CA LEU A 78 -12.60 -1.64 10.65
C LEU A 78 -11.60 -1.61 9.50
N ALA A 79 -10.32 -1.53 9.82
CA ALA A 79 -9.22 -1.48 8.87
C ALA A 79 -7.96 -2.06 9.51
N GLU A 80 -7.08 -2.60 8.67
CA GLU A 80 -5.80 -3.13 9.13
C GLU A 80 -4.69 -2.85 8.11
N TRP A 81 -3.46 -2.75 8.56
CA TRP A 81 -2.28 -2.52 7.73
C TRP A 81 -1.03 -3.04 8.41
N ASP A 82 0.05 -3.18 7.63
CA ASP A 82 1.38 -3.47 8.18
C ASP A 82 2.06 -2.14 8.53
N PRO A 83 2.37 -1.87 9.82
CA PRO A 83 2.97 -0.61 10.22
C PRO A 83 4.44 -0.48 9.82
N TYR A 84 5.08 -1.58 9.41
CA TYR A 84 6.50 -1.63 9.09
C TYR A 84 6.81 -1.53 7.59
N THR A 85 5.80 -1.60 6.75
CA THR A 85 5.95 -1.51 5.30
C THR A 85 4.99 -0.50 4.69
N ILE A 86 5.45 0.17 3.63
CA ILE A 86 4.61 1.02 2.79
C ILE A 86 4.62 0.36 1.40
N PRO A 87 3.53 -0.32 1.01
CA PRO A 87 3.49 -1.01 -0.27
C PRO A 87 3.38 -0.02 -1.44
N ILE A 88 3.87 -0.45 -2.60
CA ILE A 88 3.53 0.16 -3.88
C ILE A 88 2.42 -0.70 -4.48
N ILE A 89 1.26 -0.10 -4.74
CA ILE A 89 0.07 -0.84 -5.15
C ILE A 89 -0.24 -0.56 -6.61
N SER A 90 -0.46 -1.62 -7.40
CA SER A 90 -0.87 -1.50 -8.78
C SER A 90 -2.36 -1.20 -8.90
N GLU A 91 -2.72 -0.24 -9.74
CA GLU A 91 -4.11 0.12 -10.05
C GLU A 91 -4.71 -0.77 -11.15
N LYS A 92 -3.88 -1.54 -11.84
CA LYS A 92 -4.30 -2.40 -12.94
C LYS A 92 -3.71 -3.79 -12.79
N LYS A 93 -4.47 -4.77 -13.25
CA LYS A 93 -4.01 -6.15 -13.36
C LYS A 93 -3.10 -6.28 -14.58
N GLY A 94 -2.01 -7.02 -14.44
CA GLY A 94 -1.08 -7.25 -15.52
C GLY A 94 0.16 -8.01 -15.07
N ILE A 95 1.19 -7.97 -15.91
CA ILE A 95 2.46 -8.63 -15.66
C ILE A 95 3.45 -7.58 -15.17
N ALA A 96 3.99 -7.78 -13.97
CA ALA A 96 4.99 -6.88 -13.41
C ALA A 96 6.34 -7.09 -14.09
N ASN A 97 6.99 -5.99 -14.45
CA ASN A 97 8.31 -6.00 -15.06
C ASN A 97 9.19 -4.95 -14.41
N TYR A 98 10.37 -5.37 -13.93
CA TYR A 98 11.37 -4.46 -13.37
C TYR A 98 12.16 -3.78 -14.48
N VAL A 99 12.35 -2.48 -14.36
CA VAL A 99 13.12 -1.68 -15.32
C VAL A 99 14.20 -0.93 -14.57
N ASP A 100 15.41 -0.88 -15.14
CA ASP A 100 16.59 -0.22 -14.58
C ASP A 100 17.02 -0.76 -13.21
N LEU A 101 16.73 -2.01 -12.94
CA LEU A 101 17.22 -2.73 -11.77
C LEU A 101 18.38 -3.63 -12.18
N ILE A 102 19.60 -3.10 -12.03
CA ILE A 102 20.83 -3.73 -12.45
C ILE A 102 21.62 -4.17 -11.22
N ASP A 103 21.91 -5.46 -11.14
CA ASP A 103 22.62 -6.04 -10.02
C ASP A 103 24.01 -5.39 -9.83
N GLY A 104 24.28 -4.98 -8.61
CA GLY A 104 25.52 -4.26 -8.26
C GLY A 104 25.49 -2.76 -8.54
N ILE A 105 24.50 -2.22 -9.25
CA ILE A 105 24.39 -0.79 -9.55
C ILE A 105 23.16 -0.19 -8.85
N SER A 106 21.98 -0.68 -9.15
CA SER A 106 20.71 -0.18 -8.59
C SER A 106 20.01 -1.18 -7.68
N MET A 107 20.48 -2.42 -7.63
CA MET A 107 19.97 -3.41 -6.68
C MET A 107 21.07 -4.31 -6.18
N ARG A 108 20.84 -4.89 -5.01
CA ARG A 108 21.70 -5.94 -4.44
C ARG A 108 20.88 -6.87 -3.56
N GLU A 109 21.43 -8.03 -3.31
CA GLU A 109 20.86 -8.98 -2.34
C GLU A 109 21.28 -8.58 -0.94
N VAL A 110 20.32 -8.51 -0.03
CA VAL A 110 20.54 -8.21 1.39
C VAL A 110 19.96 -9.34 2.23
N VAL A 111 20.74 -9.82 3.17
CA VAL A 111 20.32 -10.87 4.11
C VAL A 111 19.91 -10.22 5.42
N ASP A 112 18.73 -10.55 5.92
CA ASP A 112 18.28 -10.14 7.24
C ASP A 112 19.00 -10.97 8.31
N ASP A 113 19.73 -10.30 9.20
CA ASP A 113 20.53 -10.96 10.24
C ASP A 113 19.68 -11.71 11.27
N VAL A 114 18.41 -11.34 11.43
CA VAL A 114 17.51 -11.96 12.41
C VAL A 114 16.79 -13.16 11.82
N THR A 115 16.23 -13.04 10.62
CA THR A 115 15.41 -14.08 9.99
C THR A 115 16.22 -15.00 9.07
N GLY A 116 17.39 -14.56 8.62
CA GLY A 116 18.18 -15.27 7.62
C GLY A 116 17.58 -15.20 6.20
N ILE A 117 16.50 -14.47 6.01
CA ILE A 117 15.83 -14.32 4.73
C ILE A 117 16.61 -13.32 3.85
N SER A 118 16.84 -13.74 2.61
CA SER A 118 17.49 -12.91 1.62
C SER A 118 16.44 -12.19 0.76
N ASN A 119 16.61 -10.88 0.61
CA ASN A 119 15.79 -10.05 -0.26
C ASN A 119 16.65 -9.24 -1.20
N ARG A 120 16.12 -8.93 -2.39
CA ARG A 120 16.73 -7.94 -3.26
C ARG A 120 16.26 -6.56 -2.87
N GLN A 121 17.17 -5.61 -2.81
CA GLN A 121 16.90 -4.26 -2.35
C GLN A 121 17.45 -3.24 -3.35
N VAL A 122 16.69 -2.16 -3.56
CA VAL A 122 17.17 -1.00 -4.34
C VAL A 122 18.24 -0.26 -3.55
N VAL A 123 19.39 -0.03 -4.18
CA VAL A 123 20.51 0.72 -3.58
C VAL A 123 20.65 2.08 -4.25
N ASP A 124 21.44 2.97 -3.65
CA ASP A 124 21.64 4.30 -4.21
C ASP A 124 22.45 4.23 -5.52
N TRP A 125 21.70 4.24 -6.62
CA TRP A 125 22.24 4.15 -7.97
C TRP A 125 22.85 5.45 -8.49
N LYS A 126 22.43 6.59 -7.93
CA LYS A 126 22.82 7.92 -8.42
C LYS A 126 24.30 8.20 -8.22
N GLN A 127 24.87 7.59 -7.21
CA GLN A 127 26.29 7.74 -6.88
C GLN A 127 27.18 6.70 -7.57
N GLN A 128 26.58 5.76 -8.28
CA GLN A 128 27.35 4.76 -9.02
C GLN A 128 27.77 5.30 -10.38
N LYS A 129 28.93 4.84 -10.86
CA LYS A 129 29.55 5.33 -12.09
C LYS A 129 28.62 5.29 -13.30
N ASP A 130 27.85 4.23 -13.43
CA ASP A 130 26.95 4.00 -14.58
C ASP A 130 25.48 4.07 -14.18
N GLY A 131 25.20 4.68 -13.03
CA GLY A 131 23.84 4.65 -12.45
C GLY A 131 23.04 5.95 -12.59
N SER A 132 23.67 7.06 -12.93
CA SER A 132 23.04 8.40 -12.87
C SER A 132 21.78 8.53 -13.74
N ASP A 133 21.72 7.80 -14.85
CA ASP A 133 20.59 7.86 -15.79
C ASP A 133 19.52 6.81 -15.53
N LEU A 134 19.75 5.94 -14.54
CA LEU A 134 18.79 4.90 -14.20
C LEU A 134 17.57 5.48 -13.50
N ARG A 135 16.42 4.87 -13.77
CA ARG A 135 15.15 5.18 -13.12
C ARG A 135 14.48 3.86 -12.68
N PRO A 136 14.94 3.28 -11.56
CA PRO A 136 14.39 2.02 -11.06
C PRO A 136 12.89 2.11 -10.88
N ARG A 137 12.17 1.21 -11.53
CA ARG A 137 10.71 1.20 -11.50
C ARG A 137 10.15 -0.18 -11.83
N VAL A 138 8.88 -0.35 -11.49
CA VAL A 138 8.06 -1.48 -11.92
C VAL A 138 7.08 -0.96 -12.95
N THR A 139 6.95 -1.64 -14.08
CA THR A 139 5.89 -1.39 -15.06
C THR A 139 4.92 -2.56 -15.06
N ILE A 140 3.66 -2.27 -15.31
CA ILE A 140 2.64 -3.31 -15.50
C ILE A 140 2.35 -3.42 -16.98
N ARG A 141 2.52 -4.62 -17.53
CA ARG A 141 2.39 -4.90 -18.95
C ARG A 141 1.22 -5.83 -19.22
N ASP A 142 0.65 -5.71 -20.40
CA ASP A 142 -0.37 -6.60 -20.89
C ASP A 142 0.25 -7.90 -21.46
N GLU A 143 -0.60 -8.79 -21.98
CA GLU A 143 -0.17 -10.06 -22.57
C GLU A 143 0.69 -9.88 -23.82
N LYS A 144 0.61 -8.73 -24.46
CA LYS A 144 1.41 -8.39 -25.65
C LYS A 144 2.77 -7.78 -25.28
N GLY A 145 3.01 -7.53 -23.99
CA GLY A 145 4.24 -6.93 -23.50
C GLY A 145 4.25 -5.40 -23.53
N GLU A 146 3.11 -4.77 -23.79
CA GLU A 146 2.99 -3.32 -23.79
C GLU A 146 2.60 -2.80 -22.41
N VAL A 147 3.16 -1.65 -22.01
CA VAL A 147 2.84 -1.03 -20.73
C VAL A 147 1.38 -0.58 -20.73
N ILE A 148 0.65 -0.95 -19.69
CA ILE A 148 -0.77 -0.63 -19.55
C ILE A 148 -0.93 0.87 -19.28
N THR A 149 -1.94 1.49 -19.93
CA THR A 149 -2.32 2.88 -19.68
C THR A 149 -3.37 2.93 -18.58
N LEU A 150 -3.14 3.79 -17.60
CA LEU A 150 -4.07 4.04 -16.49
C LEU A 150 -5.24 4.92 -16.93
N SER A 151 -6.28 5.00 -16.11
CA SER A 151 -7.47 5.81 -16.39
C SER A 151 -7.18 7.30 -16.57
N ASN A 152 -6.09 7.79 -15.96
CA ASN A 152 -5.65 9.20 -16.11
C ASN A 152 -4.80 9.45 -17.38
N GLY A 153 -4.63 8.44 -18.25
CA GLY A 153 -3.85 8.53 -19.46
C GLY A 153 -2.35 8.30 -19.30
N LEU A 154 -1.88 8.11 -18.07
CA LEU A 154 -0.48 7.82 -17.79
C LEU A 154 -0.22 6.31 -17.89
N GLU A 155 1.03 5.94 -18.16
CA GLU A 155 1.43 4.54 -18.13
C GLU A 155 1.54 4.01 -16.70
N ALA A 156 1.28 2.72 -16.53
CA ALA A 156 1.41 2.04 -15.23
C ALA A 156 2.89 1.83 -14.89
N ARG A 157 3.52 2.88 -14.40
CA ARG A 157 4.92 2.93 -13.95
C ARG A 157 4.95 3.34 -12.49
N TYR A 158 5.66 2.56 -11.69
CA TYR A 158 5.80 2.80 -10.25
C TYR A 158 7.28 2.90 -9.92
N PHE A 159 7.74 4.12 -9.64
CA PHE A 159 9.14 4.39 -9.34
C PHE A 159 9.48 3.89 -7.94
N MET A 160 10.68 3.35 -7.81
CA MET A 160 11.16 2.78 -6.55
C MET A 160 12.21 3.71 -5.93
N SER A 161 12.11 3.89 -4.64
CA SER A 161 13.10 4.66 -3.87
C SER A 161 14.22 3.76 -3.38
N VAL A 162 15.34 4.38 -2.98
CA VAL A 162 16.42 3.69 -2.29
C VAL A 162 15.87 2.95 -1.07
N ASN A 163 16.36 1.76 -0.83
CA ASN A 163 15.95 0.82 0.22
C ASN A 163 14.62 0.10 -0.01
N ALA A 164 13.97 0.30 -1.16
CA ALA A 164 12.79 -0.49 -1.50
C ALA A 164 13.14 -1.98 -1.62
N ILE A 165 12.25 -2.83 -1.12
CA ILE A 165 12.41 -4.29 -1.19
C ILE A 165 11.67 -4.79 -2.45
N LEU A 166 12.33 -5.63 -3.23
CA LEU A 166 11.79 -6.21 -4.46
C LEU A 166 11.03 -7.49 -4.13
N GLN A 167 9.77 -7.32 -3.79
CA GLN A 167 8.86 -8.42 -3.49
C GLN A 167 7.52 -8.12 -4.15
N ILE A 168 6.98 -9.06 -4.90
CA ILE A 168 5.67 -8.96 -5.55
C ILE A 168 4.76 -10.01 -4.94
N GLU A 169 3.60 -9.57 -4.46
CA GLU A 169 2.54 -10.42 -3.90
C GLU A 169 1.38 -10.54 -4.89
#